data_923bfe08688157a12fdad258135dfa86
#
_entry.id   923bfe08688157a12fdad258135dfa86
#
_cell.length_a   1.000
_cell.length_b   1.000
_cell.length_c   1.000
_cell.angle_alpha   90.00
_cell.angle_beta   90.00
_cell.angle_gamma   90.00
#
_symmetry.space_group_name_H-M   'P 1'
#
loop_
_entity.id
_entity.type
_entity.pdbx_description
1 polymer ?
#
loop_
_entity_poly.entity_id
_entity_poly.type
_entity_poly.pdbx_seq_one_letter_code
_entity_poly.pdbx_strand_id
1 'polypeptide(L)'
;MKMPFPINYPEMVVKKSGGLTASENKLAILGYHTFLSLWSYPNPYKMQSNGKELCDLLIVFDKHIIIFSDKDCAYGNSGDALVDWRRWYKKAIQKSAEQLIGAKNWILHYPDRIAVDAKCSQKLPLEIKITPETRFHLIAIAHGAEESCKAYFSGEDGGLLIDNQIIGDMHIGKDCEPFRIGQILDDTDNFIHVFDDSSYYNILSELDTVRDFVGYLNARQELLTQKHVLAESENNILAQHLYGVIKGNNASLQEISREYSDVYFEGGLLPELKQPKQYRDWRVKVRTSYFWDDLLQKTFFFVENGMSEFTTIPTIHEQSELFKYMACEDRFHRYCLSEGFLSFLSKANPGDRGTRILFNSSECNHCYLLLLLPREKYMSDTDYRAIRREMLTNYCKIIKSEYPEISYIIGVAHETSDKDYSSEDFVYFDASEWSDEDQHNAVA
;
A
#
# COMPACT_ATOMS: atom_id res chain seq x y z
N MET A 1 -19.89 -6.27 -7.89
CA MET A 1 -19.33 -5.07 -8.50
C MET A 1 -18.15 -5.49 -9.38
N LYS A 2 -18.20 -5.26 -10.70
CA LYS A 2 -17.08 -5.64 -11.58
C LYS A 2 -15.92 -4.70 -11.29
N MET A 3 -14.74 -5.28 -11.00
CA MET A 3 -13.49 -4.54 -10.96
C MET A 3 -13.35 -3.72 -12.26
N PRO A 4 -12.94 -2.46 -12.21
CA PRO A 4 -12.99 -1.59 -13.39
C PRO A 4 -12.02 -1.97 -14.50
N PHE A 5 -11.05 -2.85 -14.26
CA PHE A 5 -10.13 -3.33 -15.28
C PHE A 5 -9.76 -4.80 -15.02
N PRO A 6 -9.94 -5.71 -15.97
CA PRO A 6 -9.29 -7.00 -15.93
C PRO A 6 -7.81 -6.76 -16.27
N ILE A 7 -6.96 -6.58 -15.27
CA ILE A 7 -5.52 -6.60 -15.50
C ILE A 7 -5.16 -8.08 -15.72
N ASN A 8 -5.00 -8.49 -16.98
CA ASN A 8 -4.32 -9.73 -17.30
C ASN A 8 -2.84 -9.51 -16.95
N TYR A 9 -2.44 -9.89 -15.73
CA TYR A 9 -1.03 -9.96 -15.40
C TYR A 9 -0.41 -11.13 -16.18
N PRO A 10 0.63 -10.89 -16.98
CA PRO A 10 1.38 -11.97 -17.60
C PRO A 10 2.03 -12.85 -16.51
N GLU A 11 2.36 -14.10 -16.84
CA GLU A 11 3.02 -15.02 -15.89
C GLU A 11 4.34 -14.41 -15.39
N MET A 12 4.43 -14.14 -14.09
CA MET A 12 5.64 -13.60 -13.47
C MET A 12 6.72 -14.69 -13.35
N VAL A 13 7.99 -14.33 -13.55
CA VAL A 13 9.15 -15.23 -13.34
C VAL A 13 9.23 -15.67 -11.87
N VAL A 14 8.88 -14.79 -10.93
CA VAL A 14 8.64 -15.13 -9.53
C VAL A 14 7.20 -15.59 -9.40
N LYS A 15 6.94 -16.90 -9.40
CA LYS A 15 5.60 -17.45 -9.18
C LYS A 15 5.17 -17.20 -7.74
N LYS A 16 4.42 -16.14 -7.53
CA LYS A 16 3.78 -15.85 -6.25
C LYS A 16 2.50 -16.69 -6.08
N SER A 17 2.18 -17.05 -4.83
CA SER A 17 0.90 -17.67 -4.51
C SER A 17 -0.25 -16.74 -4.86
N GLY A 18 -1.38 -17.29 -5.28
CA GLY A 18 -2.63 -16.55 -5.47
C GLY A 18 -3.55 -16.59 -4.24
N GLY A 19 -3.07 -17.11 -3.10
CA GLY A 19 -3.89 -17.45 -1.94
C GLY A 19 -4.27 -18.94 -1.94
N LEU A 20 -4.34 -19.55 -0.75
CA LEU A 20 -4.67 -20.98 -0.58
C LEU A 20 -6.18 -21.20 -0.40
N THR A 21 -6.88 -20.18 0.12
CA THR A 21 -8.34 -20.17 0.31
C THR A 21 -8.99 -19.09 -0.54
N ALA A 22 -10.32 -19.06 -0.60
CA ALA A 22 -11.06 -18.04 -1.33
C ALA A 22 -10.90 -16.64 -0.70
N SER A 23 -10.80 -16.53 0.63
CA SER A 23 -10.56 -15.27 1.33
C SER A 23 -9.14 -14.78 1.09
N GLU A 24 -8.13 -15.62 1.25
CA GLU A 24 -6.74 -15.28 0.97
C GLU A 24 -6.51 -14.88 -0.49
N ASN A 25 -7.23 -15.49 -1.45
CA ASN A 25 -7.17 -15.07 -2.85
C ASN A 25 -7.71 -13.64 -3.05
N LYS A 26 -8.82 -13.30 -2.38
CA LYS A 26 -9.34 -11.92 -2.40
C LYS A 26 -8.36 -10.95 -1.77
N LEU A 27 -7.76 -11.34 -0.63
CA LEU A 27 -6.75 -10.53 0.05
C LEU A 27 -5.51 -10.33 -0.84
N ALA A 28 -5.03 -11.37 -1.53
CA ALA A 28 -3.91 -11.26 -2.46
C ALA A 28 -4.20 -10.28 -3.61
N ILE A 29 -5.40 -10.35 -4.21
CA ILE A 29 -5.82 -9.41 -5.27
C ILE A 29 -5.86 -7.98 -4.76
N LEU A 30 -6.46 -7.74 -3.59
CA LEU A 30 -6.49 -6.42 -2.97
C LEU A 30 -5.08 -5.94 -2.61
N GLY A 31 -4.23 -6.82 -2.10
CA GLY A 31 -2.83 -6.53 -1.81
C GLY A 31 -2.04 -6.10 -3.03
N TYR A 32 -2.20 -6.77 -4.17
CA TYR A 32 -1.57 -6.36 -5.42
C TYR A 32 -2.08 -5.01 -5.92
N HIS A 33 -3.34 -4.70 -5.71
CA HIS A 33 -3.92 -3.42 -6.10
C HIS A 33 -3.42 -2.28 -5.20
N THR A 34 -3.42 -2.49 -3.88
CA THR A 34 -3.09 -1.45 -2.89
C THR A 34 -1.58 -1.22 -2.79
N PHE A 35 -0.79 -2.31 -2.74
CA PHE A 35 0.64 -2.26 -2.44
C PHE A 35 1.52 -2.54 -3.65
N LEU A 36 0.93 -2.80 -4.82
CA LEU A 36 1.57 -3.20 -6.07
C LEU A 36 2.27 -4.57 -5.98
N SER A 37 2.49 -5.20 -7.14
CA SER A 37 2.99 -6.58 -7.17
C SER A 37 4.39 -6.72 -6.60
N LEU A 38 5.27 -5.75 -6.82
CA LEU A 38 6.69 -5.84 -6.44
C LEU A 38 6.87 -6.07 -4.93
N TRP A 39 6.01 -5.47 -4.10
CA TRP A 39 6.13 -5.51 -2.64
C TRP A 39 5.17 -6.47 -1.94
N SER A 40 4.25 -7.13 -2.69
CA SER A 40 3.21 -7.99 -2.15
C SER A 40 3.52 -9.48 -2.34
N TYR A 41 3.53 -10.24 -1.24
CA TYR A 41 3.88 -11.65 -1.22
C TYR A 41 2.82 -12.46 -0.47
N PRO A 42 1.81 -13.03 -1.17
CA PRO A 42 0.85 -13.94 -0.57
C PRO A 42 1.51 -15.26 -0.14
N ASN A 43 1.08 -15.78 1.01
CA ASN A 43 1.50 -17.05 1.60
C ASN A 43 3.02 -17.27 1.54
N PRO A 44 3.85 -16.38 2.13
CA PRO A 44 5.29 -16.64 2.22
C PRO A 44 5.58 -17.69 3.28
N TYR A 45 6.74 -18.35 3.17
CA TYR A 45 7.14 -19.49 4.01
C TYR A 45 8.41 -19.22 4.77
N LYS A 46 8.50 -19.76 6.00
CA LYS A 46 9.73 -19.79 6.80
C LYS A 46 10.67 -20.84 6.20
N MET A 47 11.89 -20.44 5.84
CA MET A 47 12.92 -21.37 5.35
C MET A 47 13.50 -22.19 6.51
N GLN A 48 12.78 -23.22 6.87
CA GLN A 48 13.13 -24.22 7.88
C GLN A 48 12.81 -25.63 7.35
N SER A 49 13.21 -26.68 8.07
CA SER A 49 13.17 -28.08 7.61
C SER A 49 11.82 -28.56 7.04
N ASN A 50 10.70 -27.93 7.43
CA ASN A 50 9.34 -28.33 7.01
C ASN A 50 8.55 -27.23 6.28
N GLY A 51 9.17 -26.13 5.88
CA GLY A 51 8.50 -25.08 5.10
C GLY A 51 7.18 -24.60 5.71
N LYS A 52 7.18 -24.06 6.94
CA LYS A 52 5.96 -23.58 7.59
C LYS A 52 5.57 -22.21 7.03
N GLU A 53 4.32 -22.04 6.70
CA GLU A 53 3.76 -20.73 6.32
C GLU A 53 4.08 -19.65 7.37
N LEU A 54 4.48 -18.47 6.90
CA LEU A 54 4.82 -17.32 7.74
C LEU A 54 3.56 -16.52 8.11
N CYS A 55 2.78 -16.14 7.09
CA CYS A 55 1.53 -15.38 7.19
C CYS A 55 0.75 -15.50 5.88
N ASP A 56 -0.46 -14.95 5.84
CA ASP A 56 -1.35 -15.09 4.67
C ASP A 56 -1.01 -14.04 3.58
N LEU A 57 -0.55 -12.82 3.97
CA LEU A 57 0.03 -11.83 3.05
C LEU A 57 1.12 -11.03 3.77
N LEU A 58 2.27 -10.90 3.12
CA LEU A 58 3.41 -10.08 3.56
C LEU A 58 3.63 -8.94 2.58
N ILE A 59 3.69 -7.71 3.09
CA ILE A 59 4.11 -6.53 2.32
C ILE A 59 5.46 -6.06 2.87
N VAL A 60 6.42 -5.87 1.98
CA VAL A 60 7.76 -5.35 2.32
C VAL A 60 7.99 -4.08 1.52
N PHE A 61 7.82 -2.93 2.16
CA PHE A 61 7.93 -1.63 1.50
C PHE A 61 8.71 -0.64 2.35
N ASP A 62 9.91 -0.29 1.91
CA ASP A 62 10.82 0.62 2.60
C ASP A 62 11.01 0.19 4.07
N LYS A 63 10.74 1.04 5.03
CA LYS A 63 10.78 0.73 6.46
C LYS A 63 9.51 0.04 7.00
N HIS A 64 8.50 -0.15 6.18
CA HIS A 64 7.22 -0.74 6.59
C HIS A 64 7.14 -2.22 6.21
N ILE A 65 6.88 -3.05 7.22
CA ILE A 65 6.60 -4.48 7.07
C ILE A 65 5.17 -4.71 7.55
N ILE A 66 4.27 -5.03 6.62
CA ILE A 66 2.86 -5.22 6.92
C ILE A 66 2.56 -6.72 6.82
N ILE A 67 2.03 -7.28 7.90
CA ILE A 67 1.77 -8.72 8.02
C ILE A 67 0.27 -8.91 8.22
N PHE A 68 -0.34 -9.68 7.32
CA PHE A 68 -1.74 -10.04 7.42
C PHE A 68 -1.90 -11.50 7.84
N SER A 69 -2.85 -11.74 8.75
CA SER A 69 -3.42 -13.05 9.02
C SER A 69 -4.91 -13.03 8.71
N ASP A 70 -5.35 -13.90 7.82
CA ASP A 70 -6.72 -14.01 7.32
C ASP A 70 -7.36 -15.30 7.83
N LYS A 71 -8.42 -15.20 8.63
CA LYS A 71 -9.09 -16.36 9.22
C LYS A 71 -10.58 -16.39 8.89
N ASP A 72 -10.93 -17.26 7.97
CA ASP A 72 -12.33 -17.58 7.64
C ASP A 72 -12.84 -18.64 8.61
N CYS A 73 -13.61 -18.21 9.62
CA CYS A 73 -14.12 -19.04 10.71
C CYS A 73 -15.63 -18.89 10.83
N ALA A 74 -16.39 -19.91 10.51
CA ALA A 74 -17.83 -19.90 10.75
C ALA A 74 -18.16 -19.59 12.22
N TYR A 75 -19.08 -18.64 12.43
CA TYR A 75 -19.60 -18.34 13.75
C TYR A 75 -20.52 -19.48 14.24
N GLY A 76 -20.48 -19.74 15.55
CA GLY A 76 -21.30 -20.82 16.17
C GLY A 76 -22.80 -20.51 16.18
N ASN A 77 -23.61 -21.53 16.36
CA ASN A 77 -25.06 -21.41 16.54
C ASN A 77 -25.51 -22.34 17.68
N SER A 78 -24.90 -22.18 18.86
CA SER A 78 -25.24 -23.02 20.03
C SER A 78 -26.48 -22.55 20.77
N GLY A 79 -27.01 -21.37 20.45
CA GLY A 79 -28.06 -20.70 21.19
C GLY A 79 -27.56 -19.86 22.37
N ASP A 80 -26.25 -19.85 22.65
CA ASP A 80 -25.61 -19.02 23.66
C ASP A 80 -24.56 -18.11 22.96
N ALA A 81 -24.88 -16.83 22.82
CA ALA A 81 -24.06 -15.86 22.13
C ALA A 81 -22.67 -15.69 22.76
N LEU A 82 -22.56 -15.81 24.10
CA LEU A 82 -21.28 -15.72 24.80
C LEU A 82 -20.36 -16.91 24.50
N VAL A 83 -20.95 -18.11 24.47
CA VAL A 83 -20.21 -19.35 24.15
C VAL A 83 -19.70 -19.29 22.70
N ASP A 84 -20.57 -18.89 21.78
CA ASP A 84 -20.23 -18.82 20.37
C ASP A 84 -19.21 -17.73 20.10
N TRP A 85 -19.35 -16.55 20.72
CA TRP A 85 -18.36 -15.48 20.68
C TRP A 85 -16.98 -15.93 21.14
N ARG A 86 -16.87 -16.52 22.35
CA ARG A 86 -15.59 -16.98 22.90
C ARG A 86 -14.90 -18.02 22.03
N ARG A 87 -15.68 -18.91 21.40
CA ARG A 87 -15.14 -19.93 20.48
C ARG A 87 -14.63 -19.31 19.19
N TRP A 88 -15.42 -18.39 18.63
CA TRP A 88 -15.06 -17.69 17.41
C TRP A 88 -13.85 -16.77 17.63
N TYR A 89 -13.86 -15.95 18.67
CA TYR A 89 -12.76 -15.05 19.02
C TYR A 89 -11.43 -15.80 19.14
N LYS A 90 -11.42 -16.93 19.86
CA LYS A 90 -10.21 -17.75 19.99
C LYS A 90 -9.70 -18.27 18.67
N LYS A 91 -10.57 -18.64 17.74
CA LYS A 91 -10.19 -19.21 16.43
C LYS A 91 -9.80 -18.13 15.42
N ALA A 92 -10.58 -17.06 15.33
CA ALA A 92 -10.41 -16.03 14.31
C ALA A 92 -9.40 -14.94 14.74
N ILE A 93 -9.44 -14.49 16.00
CA ILE A 93 -8.67 -13.34 16.46
C ILE A 93 -7.43 -13.77 17.25
N GLN A 94 -7.60 -14.57 18.31
CA GLN A 94 -6.45 -14.94 19.15
C GLN A 94 -5.40 -15.74 18.39
N LYS A 95 -5.81 -16.71 17.54
CA LYS A 95 -4.87 -17.46 16.69
C LYS A 95 -4.19 -16.58 15.61
N SER A 96 -4.91 -15.58 15.08
CA SER A 96 -4.31 -14.60 14.19
C SER A 96 -3.23 -13.80 14.91
N ALA A 97 -3.51 -13.33 16.12
CA ALA A 97 -2.55 -12.62 16.95
C ALA A 97 -1.27 -13.44 17.20
N GLU A 98 -1.42 -14.72 17.58
CA GLU A 98 -0.29 -15.65 17.75
C GLU A 98 0.53 -15.82 16.46
N GLN A 99 -0.14 -15.95 15.30
CA GLN A 99 0.51 -16.07 13.99
C GLN A 99 1.29 -14.80 13.65
N LEU A 100 0.67 -13.63 13.82
CA LEU A 100 1.25 -12.31 13.54
C LEU A 100 2.51 -12.04 14.37
N ILE A 101 2.43 -12.27 15.68
CA ILE A 101 3.59 -12.15 16.59
C ILE A 101 4.69 -13.13 16.20
N GLY A 102 4.31 -14.37 15.90
CA GLY A 102 5.27 -15.40 15.45
C GLY A 102 5.92 -15.07 14.11
N ALA A 103 5.21 -14.38 13.21
CA ALA A 103 5.73 -13.90 11.93
C ALA A 103 6.68 -12.70 12.13
N LYS A 104 6.28 -11.70 12.91
CA LYS A 104 7.14 -10.55 13.28
C LYS A 104 8.46 -11.03 13.89
N ASN A 105 8.39 -11.93 14.89
CA ASN A 105 9.57 -12.45 15.56
C ASN A 105 10.48 -13.23 14.59
N TRP A 106 9.89 -14.00 13.66
CA TRP A 106 10.68 -14.69 12.63
C TRP A 106 11.42 -13.70 11.73
N ILE A 107 10.74 -12.66 11.25
CA ILE A 107 11.33 -11.64 10.37
C ILE A 107 12.44 -10.88 11.10
N LEU A 108 12.23 -10.53 12.37
CA LEU A 108 13.24 -9.84 13.17
C LEU A 108 14.54 -10.66 13.33
N HIS A 109 14.43 -11.98 13.55
CA HIS A 109 15.59 -12.83 13.79
C HIS A 109 16.19 -13.44 12.53
N TYR A 110 15.38 -13.64 11.47
CA TYR A 110 15.76 -14.36 10.25
C TYR A 110 15.19 -13.66 8.99
N PRO A 111 15.49 -12.37 8.75
CA PRO A 111 14.92 -11.61 7.64
C PRO A 111 15.28 -12.18 6.27
N ASP A 112 16.41 -12.88 6.19
CA ASP A 112 16.93 -13.53 4.98
C ASP A 112 16.39 -14.96 4.75
N ARG A 113 15.59 -15.51 5.69
CA ARG A 113 15.05 -16.89 5.64
C ARG A 113 13.56 -16.93 5.38
N ILE A 114 13.14 -16.27 4.30
CA ILE A 114 11.76 -16.25 3.83
C ILE A 114 11.74 -16.71 2.38
N ALA A 115 10.83 -17.62 2.05
CA ALA A 115 10.59 -18.11 0.71
C ALA A 115 9.20 -17.73 0.21
N VAL A 116 9.02 -17.65 -1.10
CA VAL A 116 7.74 -17.35 -1.74
C VAL A 116 6.95 -18.60 -2.11
N ASP A 117 7.50 -19.79 -1.84
CA ASP A 117 6.88 -21.09 -2.13
C ASP A 117 7.04 -22.09 -0.98
N ALA A 118 6.09 -23.03 -0.87
CA ALA A 118 6.03 -24.02 0.20
C ALA A 118 7.24 -24.98 0.24
N LYS A 119 7.94 -25.17 -0.88
CA LYS A 119 9.15 -26.02 -0.96
C LYS A 119 10.41 -25.27 -0.56
N CYS A 120 10.28 -23.97 -0.27
CA CYS A 120 11.39 -23.07 -0.01
C CYS A 120 12.47 -23.10 -1.11
N SER A 121 12.04 -23.29 -2.35
CA SER A 121 12.94 -23.36 -3.51
C SER A 121 13.29 -21.98 -4.05
N GLN A 122 12.43 -20.99 -3.79
CA GLN A 122 12.61 -19.62 -4.22
C GLN A 122 12.57 -18.67 -3.02
N LYS A 123 13.70 -18.02 -2.76
CA LYS A 123 13.81 -17.01 -1.69
C LYS A 123 13.01 -15.76 -2.03
N LEU A 124 12.58 -15.03 -0.99
CA LEU A 124 11.99 -13.68 -1.15
C LEU A 124 12.96 -12.80 -1.96
N PRO A 125 12.53 -12.20 -3.08
CA PRO A 125 13.44 -11.44 -3.95
C PRO A 125 13.85 -10.09 -3.38
N LEU A 126 13.07 -9.55 -2.42
CA LEU A 126 13.41 -8.30 -1.73
C LEU A 126 14.25 -8.57 -0.49
N GLU A 127 15.25 -7.75 -0.27
CA GLU A 127 16.02 -7.75 0.97
C GLU A 127 15.24 -7.03 2.07
N ILE A 128 15.04 -7.69 3.22
CA ILE A 128 14.45 -7.07 4.40
C ILE A 128 15.57 -6.55 5.29
N LYS A 129 15.72 -5.23 5.37
CA LYS A 129 16.67 -4.56 6.25
C LYS A 129 15.97 -4.15 7.54
N ILE A 130 16.37 -4.77 8.65
CA ILE A 130 15.87 -4.38 9.97
C ILE A 130 16.73 -3.25 10.53
N THR A 131 16.11 -2.11 10.73
CA THR A 131 16.73 -0.89 11.29
C THR A 131 15.89 -0.36 12.46
N PRO A 132 16.38 0.60 13.26
CA PRO A 132 15.58 1.26 14.29
C PRO A 132 14.32 1.96 13.75
N GLU A 133 14.32 2.28 12.46
CA GLU A 133 13.17 2.90 11.78
C GLU A 133 12.14 1.90 11.28
N THR A 134 12.46 0.60 11.27
CA THR A 134 11.54 -0.44 10.80
C THR A 134 10.25 -0.43 11.62
N ARG A 135 9.12 -0.43 10.94
CA ARG A 135 7.78 -0.43 11.52
C ARG A 135 7.01 -1.66 11.05
N PHE A 136 6.57 -2.44 12.03
CA PHE A 136 5.69 -3.58 11.79
C PHE A 136 4.23 -3.18 11.97
N HIS A 137 3.40 -3.52 10.99
CA HIS A 137 1.95 -3.38 11.07
C HIS A 137 1.34 -4.77 11.08
N LEU A 138 0.66 -5.13 12.17
CA LEU A 138 0.08 -6.46 12.37
C LEU A 138 -1.43 -6.39 12.17
N ILE A 139 -1.95 -7.15 11.20
CA ILE A 139 -3.35 -7.05 10.78
C ILE A 139 -4.00 -8.43 10.81
N ALA A 140 -5.00 -8.58 11.65
CA ALA A 140 -5.88 -9.74 11.70
C ALA A 140 -7.17 -9.43 10.92
N ILE A 141 -7.46 -10.22 9.88
CA ILE A 141 -8.75 -10.22 9.20
C ILE A 141 -9.54 -11.41 9.70
N ALA A 142 -10.72 -11.15 10.29
CA ALA A 142 -11.55 -12.14 10.96
C ALA A 142 -12.94 -12.21 10.30
N HIS A 143 -13.20 -13.31 9.61
CA HIS A 143 -14.44 -13.53 8.87
C HIS A 143 -15.46 -14.36 9.62
N GLY A 144 -16.72 -14.27 9.17
CA GLY A 144 -17.82 -15.15 9.54
C GLY A 144 -18.67 -14.71 10.72
N ALA A 145 -18.42 -13.53 11.32
CA ALA A 145 -19.22 -13.01 12.43
C ALA A 145 -20.31 -12.02 12.00
N GLU A 146 -20.27 -11.49 10.78
CA GLU A 146 -21.09 -10.37 10.30
C GLU A 146 -22.60 -10.59 10.51
N GLU A 147 -23.16 -11.69 10.02
CA GLU A 147 -24.60 -11.98 10.12
C GLU A 147 -25.06 -12.16 11.58
N SER A 148 -24.21 -12.77 12.41
CA SER A 148 -24.51 -12.97 13.83
C SER A 148 -24.41 -11.67 14.62
N CYS A 149 -23.49 -10.78 14.24
CA CYS A 149 -23.35 -9.44 14.79
C CYS A 149 -24.59 -8.58 14.47
N LYS A 150 -25.03 -8.57 13.20
CA LYS A 150 -26.28 -7.91 12.77
C LYS A 150 -27.49 -8.38 13.58
N ALA A 151 -27.63 -9.70 13.74
CA ALA A 151 -28.72 -10.26 14.48
C ALA A 151 -28.68 -9.89 15.99
N TYR A 152 -27.49 -9.87 16.59
CA TYR A 152 -27.30 -9.56 18.01
C TYR A 152 -27.64 -8.11 18.34
N PHE A 153 -27.16 -7.14 17.55
CA PHE A 153 -27.43 -5.72 17.77
C PHE A 153 -28.70 -5.22 17.07
N SER A 154 -29.39 -6.04 16.30
CA SER A 154 -30.52 -5.62 15.44
C SER A 154 -30.14 -4.45 14.52
N GLY A 155 -28.86 -4.41 14.08
CA GLY A 155 -28.26 -3.34 13.29
C GLY A 155 -28.07 -3.72 11.82
N GLU A 156 -27.78 -2.73 10.98
CA GLU A 156 -27.58 -2.92 9.55
C GLU A 156 -26.10 -3.18 9.19
N ASP A 157 -25.16 -2.64 9.97
CA ASP A 157 -23.74 -2.54 9.60
C ASP A 157 -22.96 -3.86 9.75
N GLY A 158 -23.33 -4.71 10.72
CA GLY A 158 -22.72 -6.04 10.94
C GLY A 158 -21.23 -6.04 11.32
N GLY A 159 -20.61 -4.90 11.44
CA GLY A 159 -19.22 -4.77 11.86
C GLY A 159 -19.07 -4.96 13.38
N LEU A 160 -17.88 -5.42 13.80
CA LEU A 160 -17.53 -5.49 15.21
C LEU A 160 -17.51 -4.10 15.84
N LEU A 161 -18.15 -3.93 16.97
CA LEU A 161 -18.13 -2.69 17.75
C LEU A 161 -16.73 -2.52 18.35
N ILE A 162 -16.16 -1.34 18.22
CA ILE A 162 -14.83 -1.01 18.74
C ILE A 162 -14.96 -0.30 20.08
N ASP A 163 -14.32 -0.87 21.10
CA ASP A 163 -14.23 -0.31 22.44
C ASP A 163 -12.81 -0.58 22.98
N ASN A 164 -11.95 0.42 22.93
CA ASN A 164 -10.56 0.25 23.29
C ASN A 164 -10.28 0.13 24.80
N GLN A 165 -11.29 0.19 25.64
CA GLN A 165 -11.17 -0.16 27.05
C GLN A 165 -11.15 -1.68 27.27
N ILE A 166 -11.56 -2.47 26.28
CA ILE A 166 -11.46 -3.93 26.31
C ILE A 166 -10.04 -4.32 25.92
N ILE A 167 -9.30 -4.97 26.84
CA ILE A 167 -7.90 -5.33 26.64
C ILE A 167 -7.69 -6.82 26.93
N GLY A 168 -6.97 -7.50 26.04
CA GLY A 168 -6.52 -8.88 26.24
C GLY A 168 -7.64 -9.86 26.57
N ASP A 169 -7.52 -10.54 27.68
CA ASP A 169 -8.48 -11.57 28.13
C ASP A 169 -9.89 -11.04 28.47
N MET A 170 -10.09 -9.72 28.57
CA MET A 170 -11.41 -9.13 28.76
C MET A 170 -12.39 -9.51 27.64
N HIS A 171 -11.90 -9.73 26.41
CA HIS A 171 -12.72 -10.14 25.26
C HIS A 171 -13.43 -11.48 25.45
N ILE A 172 -12.91 -12.35 26.32
CA ILE A 172 -13.44 -13.70 26.57
C ILE A 172 -13.66 -13.95 28.05
N GLY A 173 -13.52 -12.95 28.90
CA GLY A 173 -13.73 -13.00 30.34
C GLY A 173 -15.16 -13.30 30.72
N LYS A 174 -15.42 -13.39 32.05
CA LYS A 174 -16.76 -13.72 32.57
C LYS A 174 -17.82 -12.70 32.15
N ASP A 175 -17.43 -11.41 32.13
CA ASP A 175 -18.32 -10.28 31.89
C ASP A 175 -18.11 -9.68 30.48
N CYS A 176 -17.55 -10.47 29.53
CA CYS A 176 -17.35 -9.99 28.16
C CYS A 176 -18.70 -9.83 27.44
N GLU A 177 -18.77 -8.83 26.57
CA GLU A 177 -19.87 -8.63 25.65
C GLU A 177 -19.49 -9.15 24.25
N PRO A 178 -20.34 -10.00 23.62
CA PRO A 178 -20.10 -10.45 22.24
C PRO A 178 -19.98 -9.31 21.25
N PHE A 179 -19.19 -9.52 20.19
CA PHE A 179 -19.02 -8.61 19.05
C PHE A 179 -18.40 -7.25 19.40
N ARG A 180 -17.79 -7.12 20.58
CA ARG A 180 -16.97 -5.97 20.95
C ARG A 180 -15.49 -6.32 20.88
N ILE A 181 -14.72 -5.41 20.29
CA ILE A 181 -13.30 -5.57 20.08
C ILE A 181 -12.53 -4.33 20.53
N GLY A 182 -11.46 -4.53 21.27
CA GLY A 182 -10.54 -3.47 21.71
C GLY A 182 -9.10 -3.82 21.40
N GLN A 183 -8.19 -3.60 22.35
CA GLN A 183 -6.79 -3.94 22.22
C GLN A 183 -6.59 -5.44 22.47
N ILE A 184 -6.06 -6.15 21.49
CA ILE A 184 -5.89 -7.62 21.56
C ILE A 184 -4.84 -8.02 22.59
N LEU A 185 -3.82 -7.22 22.75
CA LEU A 185 -2.73 -7.40 23.70
C LEU A 185 -2.58 -6.15 24.57
N ASP A 186 -2.21 -6.31 25.82
CA ASP A 186 -1.74 -5.20 26.67
C ASP A 186 -0.26 -4.90 26.39
N ASP A 187 0.00 -4.56 25.12
CA ASP A 187 1.36 -4.36 24.59
C ASP A 187 1.31 -3.42 23.39
N THR A 188 1.80 -2.20 23.55
CA THR A 188 1.81 -1.18 22.50
C THR A 188 2.82 -1.46 21.38
N ASP A 189 3.87 -2.22 21.66
CA ASP A 189 4.90 -2.59 20.68
C ASP A 189 4.38 -3.64 19.69
N ASN A 190 3.30 -4.35 20.06
CA ASN A 190 2.65 -5.36 19.27
C ASN A 190 1.16 -5.02 19.05
N PHE A 191 0.85 -3.78 18.69
CA PHE A 191 -0.51 -3.39 18.38
C PHE A 191 -1.04 -4.18 17.20
N ILE A 192 -2.19 -4.85 17.37
CA ILE A 192 -2.85 -5.65 16.33
C ILE A 192 -4.10 -4.93 15.87
N HIS A 193 -4.14 -4.58 14.60
CA HIS A 193 -5.35 -4.11 13.95
C HIS A 193 -6.25 -5.30 13.65
N VAL A 194 -7.53 -5.25 14.05
CA VAL A 194 -8.52 -6.25 13.70
C VAL A 194 -9.50 -5.64 12.73
N PHE A 195 -9.68 -6.30 11.59
CA PHE A 195 -10.66 -5.95 10.57
C PHE A 195 -11.58 -7.14 10.34
N ASP A 196 -12.84 -6.87 10.08
CA ASP A 196 -13.87 -7.86 9.83
C ASP A 196 -14.33 -7.88 8.36
N ASP A 197 -15.31 -8.74 8.04
CA ASP A 197 -15.89 -8.88 6.71
C ASP A 197 -16.34 -7.56 6.10
N SER A 198 -16.90 -6.67 6.93
CA SER A 198 -17.47 -5.40 6.46
C SER A 198 -16.40 -4.35 6.20
N SER A 199 -15.32 -4.36 6.97
CA SER A 199 -14.34 -3.27 7.03
C SER A 199 -13.10 -3.51 6.17
N TYR A 200 -12.52 -4.74 6.14
CA TYR A 200 -11.23 -4.95 5.45
C TYR A 200 -11.27 -4.59 3.96
N TYR A 201 -12.39 -4.94 3.29
CA TYR A 201 -12.58 -4.63 1.87
C TYR A 201 -12.68 -3.12 1.62
N ASN A 202 -13.47 -2.42 2.45
CA ASN A 202 -13.62 -0.97 2.34
C ASN A 202 -12.28 -0.27 2.58
N ILE A 203 -11.53 -0.67 3.60
CA ILE A 203 -10.22 -0.09 3.92
C ILE A 203 -9.25 -0.24 2.75
N LEU A 204 -9.05 -1.47 2.24
CA LEU A 204 -8.12 -1.72 1.13
C LEU A 204 -8.59 -1.14 -0.22
N SER A 205 -9.90 -0.89 -0.38
CA SER A 205 -10.47 -0.29 -1.61
C SER A 205 -10.48 1.23 -1.59
N GLU A 206 -10.54 1.85 -0.42
CA GLU A 206 -10.57 3.32 -0.28
C GLU A 206 -9.17 3.90 -0.04
N LEU A 207 -8.30 3.14 0.63
CA LEU A 207 -6.91 3.51 0.97
C LEU A 207 -5.94 2.64 0.15
N ASP A 208 -6.05 2.72 -1.16
CA ASP A 208 -5.42 1.82 -2.12
C ASP A 208 -4.01 2.27 -2.56
N THR A 209 -3.28 2.95 -1.66
CA THR A 209 -1.82 3.13 -1.74
C THR A 209 -1.16 2.73 -0.42
N VAL A 210 0.10 2.35 -0.47
CA VAL A 210 0.84 2.02 0.76
C VAL A 210 0.87 3.20 1.74
N ARG A 211 1.00 4.42 1.23
CA ARG A 211 1.07 5.65 2.07
C ARG A 211 -0.26 5.95 2.74
N ASP A 212 -1.37 5.90 2.00
CA ASP A 212 -2.69 6.13 2.56
C ASP A 212 -3.04 5.06 3.60
N PHE A 213 -2.78 3.80 3.28
CA PHE A 213 -3.05 2.68 4.17
C PHE A 213 -2.24 2.75 5.47
N VAL A 214 -0.92 2.94 5.37
CA VAL A 214 -0.04 3.08 6.56
C VAL A 214 -0.38 4.34 7.35
N GLY A 215 -0.72 5.44 6.66
CA GLY A 215 -1.19 6.67 7.29
C GLY A 215 -2.44 6.43 8.16
N TYR A 216 -3.40 5.69 7.63
CA TYR A 216 -4.60 5.27 8.38
C TYR A 216 -4.25 4.39 9.58
N LEU A 217 -3.43 3.35 9.40
CA LEU A 217 -3.05 2.45 10.49
C LEU A 217 -2.39 3.20 11.65
N ASN A 218 -1.48 4.12 11.33
CA ASN A 218 -0.80 4.93 12.34
C ASN A 218 -1.78 5.87 13.08
N ALA A 219 -2.62 6.58 12.35
CA ALA A 219 -3.61 7.49 12.94
C ALA A 219 -4.64 6.73 13.81
N ARG A 220 -5.08 5.55 13.34
CA ARG A 220 -5.97 4.67 14.08
C ARG A 220 -5.30 4.12 15.36
N GLN A 221 -4.06 3.67 15.26
CA GLN A 221 -3.32 3.19 16.43
C GLN A 221 -3.14 4.30 17.46
N GLU A 222 -2.73 5.49 17.04
CA GLU A 222 -2.58 6.65 17.91
C GLU A 222 -3.90 6.97 18.61
N LEU A 223 -5.01 7.05 17.87
CA LEU A 223 -6.34 7.30 18.40
C LEU A 223 -6.74 6.27 19.45
N LEU A 224 -6.62 4.96 19.14
CA LEU A 224 -7.05 3.87 20.02
C LEU A 224 -6.13 3.64 21.24
N THR A 225 -4.89 4.14 21.21
CA THR A 225 -3.96 4.01 22.33
C THR A 225 -3.95 5.23 23.24
N GLN A 226 -4.33 6.40 22.73
CA GLN A 226 -4.23 7.67 23.49
C GLN A 226 -5.56 8.18 24.00
N LYS A 227 -6.68 7.72 23.45
CA LYS A 227 -8.03 8.24 23.71
C LYS A 227 -8.98 7.13 24.11
N HIS A 228 -10.04 7.49 24.81
CA HIS A 228 -11.19 6.59 24.96
C HIS A 228 -12.03 6.64 23.69
N VAL A 229 -12.13 5.51 23.01
CA VAL A 229 -12.81 5.40 21.71
C VAL A 229 -13.89 4.34 21.77
N LEU A 230 -15.09 4.74 21.37
CA LEU A 230 -16.20 3.86 21.09
C LEU A 230 -16.64 4.08 19.64
N ALA A 231 -16.72 3.02 18.84
CA ALA A 231 -17.23 3.10 17.46
C ALA A 231 -18.16 1.93 17.16
N GLU A 232 -19.26 2.19 16.47
CA GLU A 232 -20.23 1.15 16.10
C GLU A 232 -19.66 0.15 15.09
N SER A 233 -18.68 0.59 14.28
CA SER A 233 -17.85 -0.30 13.45
C SER A 233 -16.57 0.39 12.99
N GLU A 234 -15.63 -0.37 12.48
CA GLU A 234 -14.41 0.13 11.85
C GLU A 234 -14.71 1.02 10.64
N ASN A 235 -15.80 0.77 9.92
CA ASN A 235 -16.23 1.58 8.78
C ASN A 235 -16.49 3.04 9.16
N ASN A 236 -16.90 3.31 10.40
CA ASN A 236 -17.17 4.68 10.86
C ASN A 236 -15.87 5.43 11.17
N ILE A 237 -14.85 4.75 11.69
CA ILE A 237 -13.49 5.32 11.85
C ILE A 237 -12.88 5.61 10.47
N LEU A 238 -13.01 4.67 9.52
CA LEU A 238 -12.58 4.86 8.14
C LEU A 238 -13.28 6.06 7.48
N ALA A 239 -14.59 6.19 7.67
CA ALA A 239 -15.36 7.31 7.11
C ALA A 239 -14.85 8.66 7.61
N GLN A 240 -14.54 8.77 8.90
CA GLN A 240 -13.98 9.99 9.48
C GLN A 240 -12.58 10.29 8.91
N HIS A 241 -11.74 9.26 8.75
CA HIS A 241 -10.42 9.42 8.13
C HIS A 241 -10.55 9.94 6.69
N LEU A 242 -11.39 9.31 5.87
CA LEU A 242 -11.64 9.72 4.49
C LEU A 242 -12.24 11.13 4.40
N TYR A 243 -13.12 11.50 5.34
CA TYR A 243 -13.64 12.85 5.43
C TYR A 243 -12.52 13.88 5.61
N GLY A 244 -11.55 13.59 6.49
CA GLY A 244 -10.35 14.41 6.68
C GLY A 244 -9.51 14.52 5.40
N VAL A 245 -9.28 13.40 4.68
CA VAL A 245 -8.55 13.39 3.40
C VAL A 245 -9.26 14.25 2.33
N ILE A 246 -10.59 14.15 2.20
CA ILE A 246 -11.37 14.84 1.17
C ILE A 246 -11.52 16.35 1.47
N LYS A 247 -11.65 16.73 2.74
CA LYS A 247 -11.88 18.11 3.18
C LYS A 247 -10.60 18.89 3.50
N GLY A 248 -9.49 18.21 3.69
CA GLY A 248 -8.26 18.78 4.23
C GLY A 248 -8.15 18.62 5.74
N ASN A 249 -7.01 18.99 6.29
CA ASN A 249 -6.49 18.57 7.61
C ASN A 249 -7.37 18.76 8.85
N ASN A 250 -8.33 19.70 8.87
CA ASN A 250 -9.09 20.06 10.08
C ASN A 250 -10.12 19.01 10.54
N ALA A 251 -10.16 17.82 9.94
CA ALA A 251 -11.08 16.74 10.33
C ALA A 251 -10.39 15.37 10.35
N SER A 252 -9.06 15.35 10.35
CA SER A 252 -8.28 14.11 10.38
C SER A 252 -8.41 13.40 11.74
N LEU A 253 -8.21 12.08 11.77
CA LEU A 253 -8.18 11.32 13.02
C LEU A 253 -7.13 11.86 14.00
N GLN A 254 -6.01 12.37 13.50
CA GLN A 254 -4.96 12.97 14.31
C GLN A 254 -5.40 14.26 15.02
N GLU A 255 -6.21 15.09 14.36
CA GLU A 255 -6.74 16.32 14.99
C GLU A 255 -7.82 16.00 16.00
N ILE A 256 -8.72 15.07 15.69
CA ILE A 256 -9.70 14.55 16.66
C ILE A 256 -8.98 14.02 17.90
N SER A 257 -7.89 13.28 17.72
CA SER A 257 -7.06 12.78 18.80
C SER A 257 -6.41 13.89 19.63
N ARG A 258 -6.16 15.08 19.07
CA ARG A 258 -5.62 16.23 19.82
C ARG A 258 -6.68 17.01 20.60
N GLU A 259 -7.88 17.12 20.05
CA GLU A 259 -8.94 17.99 20.60
C GLU A 259 -9.78 17.31 21.68
N TYR A 260 -10.00 16.00 21.60
CA TYR A 260 -10.96 15.28 22.45
C TYR A 260 -10.30 14.17 23.27
N SER A 261 -10.79 13.97 24.51
CA SER A 261 -10.38 12.84 25.39
C SER A 261 -11.19 11.58 25.09
N ASP A 262 -12.46 11.76 24.77
CA ASP A 262 -13.44 10.70 24.53
C ASP A 262 -14.04 10.92 23.14
N VAL A 263 -14.06 9.88 22.33
CA VAL A 263 -14.52 9.94 20.94
C VAL A 263 -15.54 8.83 20.68
N TYR A 264 -16.68 9.22 20.14
CA TYR A 264 -17.70 8.27 19.69
C TYR A 264 -17.95 8.41 18.20
N PHE A 265 -17.83 7.32 17.47
CA PHE A 265 -18.17 7.25 16.05
C PHE A 265 -19.50 6.52 15.87
N GLU A 266 -20.53 7.30 15.54
CA GLU A 266 -21.88 6.80 15.28
C GLU A 266 -21.94 5.93 14.02
N GLY A 267 -22.92 5.04 13.93
CA GLY A 267 -23.14 4.18 12.77
C GLY A 267 -23.58 4.95 11.52
N GLY A 268 -23.38 4.33 10.35
CA GLY A 268 -23.85 4.89 9.08
C GLY A 268 -22.96 5.95 8.43
N LEU A 269 -21.83 6.34 9.05
CA LEU A 269 -20.97 7.42 8.52
C LEU A 269 -20.38 7.11 7.14
N LEU A 270 -20.00 5.86 6.85
CA LEU A 270 -19.40 5.51 5.56
C LEU A 270 -20.41 5.59 4.39
N PRO A 271 -21.62 5.03 4.48
CA PRO A 271 -22.67 5.28 3.49
C PRO A 271 -22.99 6.76 3.30
N GLU A 272 -23.08 7.54 4.38
CA GLU A 272 -23.34 8.98 4.32
C GLU A 272 -22.23 9.73 3.62
N LEU A 273 -20.97 9.43 3.91
CA LEU A 273 -19.80 10.02 3.23
C LEU A 273 -19.84 9.79 1.72
N LYS A 274 -20.35 8.65 1.27
CA LYS A 274 -20.38 8.28 -0.16
C LYS A 274 -21.46 8.97 -0.97
N GLN A 275 -22.43 9.64 -0.34
CA GLN A 275 -23.55 10.35 -1.02
C GLN A 275 -23.16 11.71 -1.64
N PRO A 276 -22.39 12.60 -0.98
CA PRO A 276 -22.11 13.93 -1.47
C PRO A 276 -21.36 13.98 -2.81
N LYS A 277 -21.57 15.07 -3.55
CA LYS A 277 -20.84 15.32 -4.81
C LYS A 277 -19.33 15.32 -4.61
N GLN A 278 -18.84 15.83 -3.48
CA GLN A 278 -17.42 15.90 -3.15
C GLN A 278 -16.75 14.52 -3.14
N TYR A 279 -17.38 13.49 -2.56
CA TYR A 279 -16.87 12.14 -2.62
C TYR A 279 -16.85 11.59 -4.06
N ARG A 280 -17.90 11.86 -4.85
CA ARG A 280 -17.93 11.43 -6.25
C ARG A 280 -16.85 12.12 -7.09
N ASP A 281 -16.63 13.42 -6.88
CA ASP A 281 -15.55 14.18 -7.54
C ASP A 281 -14.18 13.65 -7.12
N TRP A 282 -13.99 13.27 -5.85
CA TRP A 282 -12.81 12.59 -5.37
C TRP A 282 -12.60 11.24 -6.08
N ARG A 283 -13.62 10.41 -6.20
CA ARG A 283 -13.54 9.12 -6.91
C ARG A 283 -13.20 9.27 -8.41
N VAL A 284 -13.54 10.39 -9.03
CA VAL A 284 -13.08 10.72 -10.40
C VAL A 284 -11.58 10.95 -10.42
N LYS A 285 -11.04 11.72 -9.48
CA LYS A 285 -9.59 11.95 -9.34
C LYS A 285 -8.85 10.64 -9.07
N VAL A 286 -9.36 9.81 -8.15
CA VAL A 286 -8.81 8.47 -7.89
C VAL A 286 -8.71 7.63 -9.16
N ARG A 287 -9.74 7.64 -10.02
CA ARG A 287 -9.68 6.90 -11.30
C ARG A 287 -8.58 7.40 -12.22
N THR A 288 -8.38 8.71 -12.32
CA THR A 288 -7.29 9.28 -13.12
C THR A 288 -5.92 8.88 -12.55
N SER A 289 -5.80 8.79 -11.23
CA SER A 289 -4.55 8.44 -10.57
C SER A 289 -4.07 7.01 -10.84
N TYR A 290 -4.96 6.09 -11.25
CA TYR A 290 -4.59 4.72 -11.61
C TYR A 290 -3.68 4.63 -12.84
N PHE A 291 -3.60 5.68 -13.66
CA PHE A 291 -2.58 5.76 -14.70
C PHE A 291 -1.15 5.63 -14.12
N TRP A 292 -0.91 6.22 -12.93
CA TRP A 292 0.39 6.12 -12.27
C TRP A 292 0.68 4.70 -11.78
N ASP A 293 -0.34 4.02 -11.26
CA ASP A 293 -0.24 2.62 -10.83
C ASP A 293 0.02 1.70 -12.03
N ASP A 294 -0.68 1.91 -13.14
CA ASP A 294 -0.48 1.15 -14.38
C ASP A 294 0.93 1.34 -14.95
N LEU A 295 1.46 2.56 -14.88
CA LEU A 295 2.85 2.85 -15.29
C LEU A 295 3.85 2.06 -14.46
N LEU A 296 3.68 2.04 -13.13
CA LEU A 296 4.51 1.26 -12.21
C LEU A 296 4.38 -0.25 -12.48
N GLN A 297 3.17 -0.78 -12.54
CA GLN A 297 2.92 -2.22 -12.72
C GLN A 297 3.46 -2.75 -14.06
N LYS A 298 3.30 -2.01 -15.14
CA LYS A 298 3.90 -2.38 -16.44
C LYS A 298 5.41 -2.46 -16.36
N THR A 299 6.03 -1.50 -15.65
CA THR A 299 7.48 -1.49 -15.50
C THR A 299 7.96 -2.65 -14.64
N PHE A 300 7.28 -2.96 -13.53
CA PHE A 300 7.58 -4.13 -12.69
C PHE A 300 7.51 -5.44 -13.46
N PHE A 301 6.54 -5.56 -14.37
CA PHE A 301 6.46 -6.72 -15.24
C PHE A 301 7.76 -6.97 -16.02
N PHE A 302 8.32 -5.94 -16.65
CA PHE A 302 9.58 -6.07 -17.38
C PHE A 302 10.76 -6.40 -16.47
N VAL A 303 10.79 -5.82 -15.28
CA VAL A 303 11.81 -6.07 -14.25
C VAL A 303 11.75 -7.50 -13.74
N GLU A 304 10.58 -7.96 -13.31
CA GLU A 304 10.37 -9.30 -12.74
C GLU A 304 10.61 -10.43 -13.77
N ASN A 305 10.49 -10.13 -15.05
CA ASN A 305 10.73 -11.08 -16.14
C ASN A 305 12.14 -11.01 -16.73
N GLY A 306 13.05 -10.19 -16.17
CA GLY A 306 14.40 -10.04 -16.70
C GLY A 306 14.45 -9.45 -18.12
N MET A 307 13.34 -8.86 -18.58
CA MET A 307 13.21 -8.25 -19.91
C MET A 307 13.60 -6.79 -19.92
N SER A 308 14.10 -6.26 -18.81
CA SER A 308 14.61 -4.90 -18.72
C SER A 308 16.01 -4.83 -19.34
N GLU A 309 16.08 -4.93 -20.67
CA GLU A 309 17.35 -4.84 -21.44
C GLU A 309 18.12 -3.53 -21.20
N PHE A 310 17.52 -2.57 -20.52
CA PHE A 310 17.98 -1.20 -20.48
C PHE A 310 18.07 -0.59 -19.07
N THR A 311 17.99 -1.36 -18.01
CA THR A 311 18.29 -0.86 -16.69
C THR A 311 19.79 -1.02 -16.42
N THR A 312 20.44 0.07 -16.04
CA THR A 312 21.82 0.04 -15.49
C THR A 312 21.85 -0.61 -14.11
N ILE A 313 20.71 -1.03 -13.60
CA ILE A 313 20.48 -1.52 -12.24
C ILE A 313 20.19 -3.03 -12.31
N PRO A 314 21.12 -3.90 -11.87
CA PRO A 314 21.08 -5.33 -12.20
C PRO A 314 20.13 -6.18 -11.31
N THR A 315 19.69 -5.68 -10.15
CA THR A 315 18.91 -6.49 -9.19
C THR A 315 17.50 -5.94 -8.96
N ILE A 316 16.55 -6.84 -8.63
CA ILE A 316 15.18 -6.44 -8.24
C ILE A 316 15.20 -5.50 -7.03
N HIS A 317 16.15 -5.70 -6.11
CA HIS A 317 16.27 -4.84 -4.93
C HIS A 317 16.65 -3.41 -5.31
N GLU A 318 17.67 -3.22 -6.15
CA GLU A 318 18.08 -1.88 -6.61
C GLU A 318 16.98 -1.21 -7.43
N GLN A 319 16.23 -1.98 -8.20
CA GLN A 319 15.08 -1.49 -8.95
C GLN A 319 13.91 -1.12 -8.02
N SER A 320 13.73 -1.83 -6.91
CA SER A 320 12.73 -1.47 -5.91
C SER A 320 13.01 -0.12 -5.25
N GLU A 321 14.30 0.24 -5.07
CA GLU A 321 14.70 1.56 -4.57
C GLU A 321 14.34 2.68 -5.57
N LEU A 322 14.54 2.43 -6.88
CA LEU A 322 14.12 3.37 -7.92
C LEU A 322 12.62 3.66 -7.86
N PHE A 323 11.80 2.62 -7.78
CA PHE A 323 10.34 2.76 -7.83
C PHE A 323 9.71 3.10 -6.48
N LYS A 324 10.45 3.00 -5.39
CA LYS A 324 9.99 3.32 -4.04
C LYS A 324 9.40 4.73 -3.97
N TYR A 325 10.09 5.72 -4.51
CA TYR A 325 9.63 7.10 -4.51
C TYR A 325 8.31 7.26 -5.26
N MET A 326 8.18 6.64 -6.45
CA MET A 326 6.94 6.67 -7.23
C MET A 326 5.78 5.96 -6.53
N ALA A 327 6.07 4.86 -5.85
CA ALA A 327 5.07 4.07 -5.13
C ALA A 327 4.71 4.66 -3.76
N CYS A 328 5.60 5.46 -3.17
CA CYS A 328 5.37 6.16 -1.90
C CYS A 328 4.37 7.31 -2.01
N GLU A 329 3.98 7.69 -3.22
CA GLU A 329 2.99 8.74 -3.43
C GLU A 329 1.60 8.28 -2.97
N ASP A 330 0.91 9.16 -2.22
CA ASP A 330 -0.49 8.94 -1.87
C ASP A 330 -1.42 9.13 -3.08
N ARG A 331 -2.68 8.80 -2.91
CA ARG A 331 -3.66 8.82 -4.00
C ARG A 331 -3.87 10.20 -4.61
N PHE A 332 -3.80 11.27 -3.80
CA PHE A 332 -3.92 12.63 -4.31
C PHE A 332 -2.69 13.06 -5.13
N HIS A 333 -1.49 12.74 -4.66
CA HIS A 333 -0.26 13.04 -5.40
C HIS A 333 -0.16 12.23 -6.69
N ARG A 334 -0.54 10.93 -6.67
CA ARG A 334 -0.64 10.14 -7.91
C ARG A 334 -1.63 10.74 -8.91
N TYR A 335 -2.73 11.34 -8.44
CA TYR A 335 -3.65 12.08 -9.31
C TYR A 335 -2.96 13.30 -9.94
N CYS A 336 -2.29 14.13 -9.15
CA CYS A 336 -1.60 15.32 -9.66
C CYS A 336 -0.51 14.96 -10.68
N LEU A 337 0.27 13.91 -10.41
CA LEU A 337 1.30 13.39 -11.31
C LEU A 337 0.69 12.84 -12.61
N SER A 338 -0.39 12.06 -12.50
CA SER A 338 -1.11 11.52 -13.66
C SER A 338 -1.68 12.63 -14.56
N GLU A 339 -2.34 13.63 -13.98
CA GLU A 339 -2.84 14.80 -14.71
C GLU A 339 -1.70 15.58 -15.38
N GLY A 340 -0.59 15.79 -14.64
CA GLY A 340 0.60 16.44 -15.18
C GLY A 340 1.16 15.69 -16.38
N PHE A 341 1.30 14.37 -16.28
CA PHE A 341 1.80 13.49 -17.33
C PHE A 341 0.87 13.46 -18.54
N LEU A 342 -0.41 13.10 -18.31
CA LEU A 342 -1.40 12.97 -19.38
C LEU A 342 -1.66 14.29 -20.11
N SER A 343 -1.71 15.42 -19.37
CA SER A 343 -1.85 16.74 -20.02
C SER A 343 -0.63 17.16 -20.82
N PHE A 344 0.56 16.64 -20.49
CA PHE A 344 1.77 16.85 -21.26
C PHE A 344 1.76 16.04 -22.55
N LEU A 345 1.40 14.76 -22.46
CA LEU A 345 1.24 13.88 -23.62
C LEU A 345 0.15 14.36 -24.58
N SER A 346 -1.00 14.77 -24.07
CA SER A 346 -2.15 15.17 -24.90
C SER A 346 -1.91 16.43 -25.75
N LYS A 347 -0.90 17.24 -25.40
CA LYS A 347 -0.52 18.45 -26.12
C LYS A 347 0.61 18.21 -27.12
N ALA A 348 1.27 17.04 -27.05
CA ALA A 348 2.35 16.70 -27.94
C ALA A 348 1.83 16.16 -29.25
N ASN A 349 2.38 16.65 -30.37
CA ASN A 349 2.19 16.04 -31.67
C ASN A 349 3.33 15.04 -31.96
N PRO A 350 3.14 14.11 -32.90
CA PRO A 350 4.22 13.27 -33.40
C PRO A 350 5.40 14.11 -33.86
N GLY A 351 6.58 13.80 -33.33
CA GLY A 351 7.79 14.58 -33.61
C GLY A 351 8.08 15.72 -32.64
N ASP A 352 7.19 16.04 -31.72
CA ASP A 352 7.42 17.05 -30.70
C ASP A 352 8.46 16.57 -29.67
N ARG A 353 9.29 17.51 -29.21
CA ARG A 353 10.27 17.35 -28.14
C ARG A 353 9.97 18.33 -27.02
N GLY A 354 10.04 17.86 -25.78
CA GLY A 354 9.80 18.74 -24.63
C GLY A 354 10.12 18.09 -23.30
N THR A 355 10.21 18.92 -22.28
CA THR A 355 10.41 18.50 -20.89
C THR A 355 9.37 19.15 -19.99
N ARG A 356 9.02 18.47 -18.90
CA ARG A 356 8.20 19.01 -17.82
C ARG A 356 8.72 18.51 -16.49
N ILE A 357 8.86 19.41 -15.54
CA ILE A 357 9.18 19.07 -14.15
C ILE A 357 7.88 19.06 -13.35
N LEU A 358 7.69 18.04 -12.54
CA LEU A 358 6.58 17.92 -11.60
C LEU A 358 7.17 17.81 -10.19
N PHE A 359 6.85 18.78 -9.35
CA PHE A 359 7.20 18.75 -7.93
C PHE A 359 6.05 18.12 -7.18
N ASN A 360 6.37 17.23 -6.24
CA ASN A 360 5.35 16.58 -5.42
C ASN A 360 4.82 17.57 -4.38
N SER A 361 5.55 17.81 -3.32
CA SER A 361 5.19 18.84 -2.32
C SER A 361 6.45 19.59 -1.90
N SER A 362 6.24 20.73 -1.24
CA SER A 362 7.35 21.51 -0.68
C SER A 362 8.14 20.79 0.42
N GLU A 363 7.61 19.66 0.93
CA GLU A 363 8.24 18.86 1.98
C GLU A 363 9.04 17.67 1.43
N CYS A 364 8.94 17.39 0.12
CA CYS A 364 9.64 16.29 -0.53
C CYS A 364 10.96 16.75 -1.14
N ASN A 365 12.01 15.98 -0.90
CA ASN A 365 13.35 16.21 -1.46
C ASN A 365 13.53 15.56 -2.84
N HIS A 366 12.41 15.24 -3.54
CA HIS A 366 12.44 14.67 -4.88
C HIS A 366 11.44 15.34 -5.83
N CYS A 367 11.72 15.20 -7.14
CA CYS A 367 10.83 15.63 -8.20
C CYS A 367 10.82 14.64 -9.36
N TYR A 368 9.87 14.84 -10.27
CA TYR A 368 9.74 14.04 -11.48
C TYR A 368 10.07 14.88 -12.72
N LEU A 369 10.92 14.34 -13.58
CA LEU A 369 11.22 14.90 -14.88
C LEU A 369 10.53 14.07 -15.97
N LEU A 370 9.68 14.68 -16.75
CA LEU A 370 9.07 14.07 -17.94
C LEU A 370 9.82 14.58 -19.18
N LEU A 371 10.27 13.66 -20.03
CA LEU A 371 10.91 13.95 -21.30
C LEU A 371 10.12 13.33 -22.44
N LEU A 372 9.72 14.16 -23.42
CA LEU A 372 9.22 13.70 -24.71
C LEU A 372 10.34 13.79 -25.74
N LEU A 373 10.63 12.69 -26.41
CA LEU A 373 11.66 12.63 -27.43
C LEU A 373 11.15 11.85 -28.64
N PRO A 374 11.14 12.46 -29.85
CA PRO A 374 10.81 11.74 -31.06
C PRO A 374 11.94 10.81 -31.48
N ARG A 375 11.57 9.67 -32.08
CA ARG A 375 12.55 8.74 -32.65
C ARG A 375 12.79 9.09 -34.13
N GLU A 376 14.04 9.19 -34.51
CA GLU A 376 14.39 9.35 -35.91
C GLU A 376 14.10 8.04 -36.67
N LYS A 377 13.60 8.17 -37.93
CA LYS A 377 13.05 7.08 -38.73
C LYS A 377 13.97 5.87 -38.93
N TYR A 378 15.29 6.09 -38.93
CA TYR A 378 16.29 5.03 -39.19
C TYR A 378 17.11 4.65 -37.95
N MET A 379 16.79 5.21 -36.80
CA MET A 379 17.53 4.93 -35.57
C MET A 379 17.14 3.54 -35.04
N SER A 380 18.12 2.76 -34.63
CA SER A 380 17.87 1.49 -33.95
C SER A 380 17.18 1.73 -32.59
N ASP A 381 16.47 0.74 -32.09
CA ASP A 381 15.84 0.85 -30.77
C ASP A 381 16.89 1.04 -29.66
N THR A 382 17.99 0.32 -29.74
CA THR A 382 19.11 0.42 -28.79
C THR A 382 19.74 1.81 -28.78
N ASP A 383 20.04 2.38 -29.94
CA ASP A 383 20.66 3.72 -30.04
C ASP A 383 19.68 4.79 -29.53
N TYR A 384 18.40 4.69 -29.92
CA TYR A 384 17.39 5.63 -29.49
C TYR A 384 17.23 5.65 -27.97
N ARG A 385 17.17 4.48 -27.34
CA ARG A 385 17.05 4.36 -25.89
C ARG A 385 18.32 4.85 -25.17
N ALA A 386 19.50 4.62 -25.74
CA ALA A 386 20.75 5.14 -25.21
C ALA A 386 20.77 6.67 -25.19
N ILE A 387 20.43 7.31 -26.32
CA ILE A 387 20.33 8.78 -26.43
C ILE A 387 19.27 9.32 -25.45
N ARG A 388 18.11 8.68 -25.37
CA ARG A 388 17.02 9.10 -24.50
C ARG A 388 17.42 9.09 -23.03
N ARG A 389 18.14 8.05 -22.58
CA ARG A 389 18.68 7.96 -21.21
C ARG A 389 19.77 8.99 -20.93
N GLU A 390 20.68 9.20 -21.87
CA GLU A 390 21.73 10.23 -21.74
C GLU A 390 21.11 11.61 -21.58
N MET A 391 20.15 11.94 -22.43
CA MET A 391 19.43 13.21 -22.35
C MET A 391 18.67 13.35 -21.02
N LEU A 392 17.98 12.30 -20.59
CA LEU A 392 17.25 12.30 -19.34
C LEU A 392 18.19 12.56 -18.15
N THR A 393 19.36 11.91 -18.14
CA THR A 393 20.40 12.11 -17.12
C THR A 393 20.95 13.54 -17.13
N ASN A 394 21.19 14.12 -18.31
CA ASN A 394 21.67 15.49 -18.43
C ASN A 394 20.65 16.52 -17.93
N TYR A 395 19.35 16.31 -18.23
CA TYR A 395 18.30 17.15 -17.68
C TYR A 395 18.18 17.01 -16.15
N CYS A 396 18.39 15.82 -15.59
CA CYS A 396 18.43 15.64 -14.13
C CYS A 396 19.55 16.48 -13.49
N LYS A 397 20.74 16.53 -14.11
CA LYS A 397 21.85 17.38 -13.65
C LYS A 397 21.48 18.87 -13.68
N ILE A 398 20.82 19.33 -14.76
CA ILE A 398 20.36 20.71 -14.87
C ILE A 398 19.35 21.03 -13.76
N ILE A 399 18.37 20.15 -13.54
CA ILE A 399 17.38 20.33 -12.47
C ILE A 399 18.08 20.44 -11.12
N LYS A 400 19.05 19.56 -10.82
CA LYS A 400 19.79 19.62 -9.55
C LYS A 400 20.53 20.94 -9.38
N SER A 401 21.11 21.49 -10.46
CA SER A 401 21.80 22.78 -10.40
C SER A 401 20.83 23.95 -10.19
N GLU A 402 19.62 23.89 -10.73
CA GLU A 402 18.58 24.92 -10.57
C GLU A 402 17.83 24.81 -9.24
N TYR A 403 17.72 23.60 -8.69
CA TYR A 403 17.00 23.27 -7.45
C TYR A 403 17.91 22.47 -6.50
N PRO A 404 18.86 23.12 -5.82
CA PRO A 404 19.85 22.45 -4.96
C PRO A 404 19.25 21.64 -3.81
N GLU A 405 18.05 22.00 -3.35
CA GLU A 405 17.31 21.30 -2.30
C GLU A 405 16.81 19.92 -2.71
N ILE A 406 16.66 19.66 -4.01
CA ILE A 406 16.19 18.37 -4.52
C ILE A 406 17.35 17.36 -4.47
N SER A 407 17.16 16.28 -3.72
CA SER A 407 18.15 15.21 -3.56
C SER A 407 17.94 14.07 -4.55
N TYR A 408 16.71 13.83 -4.99
CA TYR A 408 16.38 12.70 -5.87
C TYR A 408 15.52 13.17 -7.05
N ILE A 409 15.87 12.73 -8.25
CA ILE A 409 15.13 13.07 -9.47
C ILE A 409 14.77 11.79 -10.21
N ILE A 410 13.48 11.57 -10.41
CA ILE A 410 12.95 10.44 -11.16
C ILE A 410 12.62 10.91 -12.57
N GLY A 411 13.45 10.55 -13.52
CA GLY A 411 13.23 10.85 -14.93
C GLY A 411 12.39 9.78 -15.60
N VAL A 412 11.36 10.20 -16.35
CA VAL A 412 10.53 9.35 -17.20
C VAL A 412 10.55 9.90 -18.62
N ALA A 413 11.08 9.14 -19.56
CA ALA A 413 11.09 9.52 -20.96
C ALA A 413 10.10 8.69 -21.77
N HIS A 414 9.36 9.34 -22.66
CA HIS A 414 8.33 8.77 -23.49
C HIS A 414 8.60 9.05 -24.97
N GLU A 415 8.33 8.07 -25.84
CA GLU A 415 8.46 8.23 -27.29
C GLU A 415 7.24 8.94 -27.87
N THR A 416 7.46 10.02 -28.63
CA THR A 416 6.41 10.68 -29.41
C THR A 416 6.39 10.11 -30.82
N SER A 417 5.51 9.15 -31.07
CA SER A 417 5.38 8.49 -32.38
C SER A 417 3.92 8.36 -32.79
N ASP A 418 3.69 8.15 -34.11
CA ASP A 418 2.36 7.83 -34.67
C ASP A 418 1.90 6.39 -34.40
N LYS A 419 2.65 5.63 -33.60
CA LYS A 419 2.37 4.22 -33.33
C LYS A 419 1.43 4.06 -32.14
N ASP A 420 0.61 3.02 -32.18
CA ASP A 420 -0.30 2.64 -31.09
C ASP A 420 0.42 2.17 -29.81
N TYR A 421 1.74 2.07 -29.84
CA TYR A 421 2.57 1.71 -28.68
C TYR A 421 3.75 2.67 -28.54
N SER A 422 4.02 3.01 -27.32
CA SER A 422 5.19 3.79 -26.94
C SER A 422 6.10 2.97 -26.03
N SER A 423 7.34 3.43 -25.88
CA SER A 423 8.27 2.88 -24.91
C SER A 423 8.66 3.95 -23.90
N GLU A 424 8.75 3.56 -22.64
CA GLU A 424 9.24 4.41 -21.57
C GLU A 424 10.63 3.97 -21.13
N ASP A 425 11.49 4.95 -20.78
CA ASP A 425 12.72 4.74 -20.05
C ASP A 425 12.70 5.51 -18.75
N PHE A 426 13.31 4.94 -17.71
CA PHE A 426 13.37 5.53 -16.39
C PHE A 426 14.83 5.78 -15.99
N VAL A 427 15.05 6.89 -15.32
CA VAL A 427 16.34 7.23 -14.69
C VAL A 427 16.05 7.62 -13.24
N TYR A 428 16.74 6.99 -12.32
CA TYR A 428 16.83 7.43 -10.93
C TYR A 428 18.17 8.17 -10.77
N PHE A 429 18.08 9.44 -10.44
CA PHE A 429 19.24 10.29 -10.25
C PHE A 429 19.34 10.67 -8.77
N ASP A 430 20.29 10.03 -8.09
CA ASP A 430 20.63 10.34 -6.70
C ASP A 430 21.68 11.45 -6.68
N ALA A 431 21.30 12.60 -6.17
CA ALA A 431 22.15 13.76 -6.00
C ALA A 431 22.21 14.18 -4.51
N SER A 432 21.95 13.24 -3.58
CA SER A 432 22.00 13.51 -2.13
C SER A 432 23.40 13.88 -1.65
N GLU A 433 24.44 13.37 -2.31
CA GLU A 433 25.85 13.64 -1.99
C GLU A 433 26.56 14.53 -3.03
N TRP A 434 25.81 15.32 -3.81
CA TRP A 434 26.42 16.24 -4.80
C TRP A 434 27.26 17.30 -4.11
N SER A 435 28.51 17.40 -4.58
CA SER A 435 29.48 18.42 -4.15
C SER A 435 29.29 19.74 -4.93
N ASP A 436 29.88 20.82 -4.42
CA ASP A 436 29.94 22.11 -5.15
C ASP A 436 30.68 21.99 -6.49
N GLU A 437 31.63 21.04 -6.61
CA GLU A 437 32.34 20.75 -7.85
C GLU A 437 31.42 20.07 -8.89
N ASP A 438 30.57 19.14 -8.46
CA ASP A 438 29.57 18.50 -9.32
C ASP A 438 28.57 19.53 -9.84
N GLN A 439 28.17 20.48 -8.99
CA GLN A 439 27.27 21.57 -9.34
C GLN A 439 27.88 22.51 -10.39
N HIS A 440 29.17 22.81 -10.30
CA HIS A 440 29.90 23.63 -11.28
C HIS A 440 30.03 22.93 -12.64
N ASN A 441 30.33 21.62 -12.62
CA ASN A 441 30.51 20.82 -13.83
C ASN A 441 29.19 20.53 -14.58
N ALA A 442 28.03 20.65 -13.93
CA ALA A 442 26.73 20.43 -14.56
C ALA A 442 26.23 21.61 -15.37
N VAL A 443 26.81 22.81 -15.16
CA VAL A 443 26.43 24.08 -15.83
C VAL A 443 27.38 24.43 -16.97
N ALA A 444 28.54 23.77 -17.01
CA ALA A 444 29.55 23.94 -18.09
C ALA A 444 29.22 23.03 -19.29
#